data_4af4a90d9cdd5b289d246d17fc3ad853
#
_entry.id   4af4a90d9cdd5b289d246d17fc3ad853
#
_cell.length_a   1.000
_cell.length_b   1.000
_cell.length_c   1.000
_cell.angle_alpha   90.00
_cell.angle_beta   90.00
_cell.angle_gamma   90.00
#
_symmetry.space_group_name_H-M   'P 1'
#
loop_
_entity.id
_entity.type
_entity.pdbx_description
1 polymer ?
#
loop_
_entity_poly.entity_id
_entity_poly.type
_entity_poly.pdbx_seq_one_letter_code
_entity_poly.pdbx_strand_id
1 'polypeptide(L)'
;YDNGVTWYKANGKKYDLPIRYNNAEYACRIPQNSELINQTSMSADASGNPYIATYWRDPDSDVPQYRIVWYDGQMWQNRQVSDRHTPFSLKGGGTKMIPIARPRIVVEGGEIFYIFRDEERGSRVSMAHAAAVGVGKWTFTDLTNFPVDAWEPSHDTELWKQKCRLHLFVQHTKQGDGERRVEFAPQPV
;
A
#
# COMPACT_ATOMS: atom_id res chain seq x y z
N TYR A 1 -19.86 -2.86 -19.84
CA TYR A 1 -20.29 -3.16 -18.47
C TYR A 1 -21.75 -3.60 -18.49
N ASP A 2 -22.04 -4.70 -17.80
CA ASP A 2 -23.36 -5.34 -17.75
C ASP A 2 -23.94 -5.35 -16.33
N ASN A 3 -23.61 -4.33 -15.54
CA ASN A 3 -24.04 -4.16 -14.14
C ASN A 3 -23.62 -5.32 -13.21
N GLY A 4 -22.45 -5.92 -13.48
CA GLY A 4 -21.91 -6.99 -12.66
C GLY A 4 -22.48 -8.39 -12.94
N VAL A 5 -23.16 -8.57 -14.04
CA VAL A 5 -23.69 -9.89 -14.44
C VAL A 5 -22.58 -10.81 -14.93
N THR A 6 -21.57 -10.24 -15.61
CA THR A 6 -20.44 -11.01 -16.14
C THR A 6 -19.12 -10.59 -15.50
N TRP A 7 -18.34 -11.55 -15.08
CA TRP A 7 -17.03 -11.35 -14.45
C TRP A 7 -15.96 -12.10 -15.22
N TYR A 8 -14.78 -11.48 -15.34
CA TYR A 8 -13.64 -12.05 -16.07
C TYR A 8 -12.39 -12.05 -15.20
N LYS A 9 -11.55 -13.05 -15.43
CA LYS A 9 -10.16 -13.06 -14.96
C LYS A 9 -9.34 -12.01 -15.71
N ALA A 10 -8.20 -11.65 -15.17
CA ALA A 10 -7.30 -10.68 -15.79
C ALA A 10 -6.90 -11.05 -17.23
N ASN A 11 -6.79 -12.35 -17.53
CA ASN A 11 -6.51 -12.87 -18.88
C ASN A 11 -7.73 -12.92 -19.82
N GLY A 12 -8.86 -12.33 -19.46
CA GLY A 12 -10.08 -12.30 -20.25
C GLY A 12 -10.96 -13.57 -20.20
N LYS A 13 -10.57 -14.59 -19.44
CA LYS A 13 -11.41 -15.79 -19.26
C LYS A 13 -12.60 -15.47 -18.37
N LYS A 14 -13.82 -15.76 -18.85
CA LYS A 14 -15.06 -15.58 -18.08
C LYS A 14 -15.09 -16.51 -16.86
N TYR A 15 -15.60 -16.00 -15.75
CA TYR A 15 -15.89 -16.79 -14.56
C TYR A 15 -17.21 -17.55 -14.68
N ASP A 16 -17.21 -18.78 -14.19
CA ASP A 16 -18.43 -19.48 -13.81
C ASP A 16 -18.85 -18.99 -12.41
N LEU A 17 -20.04 -18.40 -12.32
CA LEU A 17 -20.56 -17.85 -11.07
C LEU A 17 -21.22 -18.92 -10.20
N PRO A 18 -21.15 -18.78 -8.88
CA PRO A 18 -20.49 -17.70 -8.12
C PRO A 18 -18.98 -17.86 -8.08
N ILE A 19 -18.24 -16.73 -8.00
CA ILE A 19 -16.79 -16.77 -7.73
C ILE A 19 -16.58 -17.27 -6.31
N ARG A 20 -15.78 -18.32 -6.18
CA ARG A 20 -15.45 -18.98 -4.90
C ARG A 20 -13.95 -19.07 -4.72
N TYR A 21 -13.51 -19.39 -3.51
CA TYR A 21 -12.09 -19.57 -3.17
C TYR A 21 -11.33 -20.48 -4.15
N ASN A 22 -11.96 -21.56 -4.62
CA ASN A 22 -11.33 -22.53 -5.51
C ASN A 22 -11.30 -22.14 -7.00
N ASN A 23 -12.09 -21.13 -7.42
CA ASN A 23 -12.11 -20.67 -8.81
C ASN A 23 -11.69 -19.21 -8.98
N ALA A 24 -11.49 -18.46 -7.88
CA ALA A 24 -10.98 -17.11 -7.89
C ALA A 24 -9.54 -17.06 -8.44
N GLU A 25 -9.23 -16.02 -9.20
CA GLU A 25 -7.86 -15.71 -9.60
C GLU A 25 -7.13 -15.04 -8.45
N TYR A 26 -5.90 -15.44 -8.22
CA TYR A 26 -5.00 -14.80 -7.27
C TYR A 26 -4.10 -13.79 -7.98
N ALA A 27 -4.20 -12.53 -7.62
CA ALA A 27 -3.24 -11.52 -8.06
C ALA A 27 -1.85 -11.79 -7.49
N CYS A 28 -1.79 -12.17 -6.22
CA CYS A 28 -0.56 -12.58 -5.54
C CYS A 28 -0.91 -13.56 -4.41
N ARG A 29 -0.10 -14.59 -4.21
CA ARG A 29 -0.22 -15.50 -3.07
C ARG A 29 0.64 -14.98 -1.92
N ILE A 30 0.02 -14.24 -1.02
CA ILE A 30 0.69 -13.70 0.16
C ILE A 30 0.65 -14.77 1.26
N PRO A 31 1.79 -15.10 1.89
CA PRO A 31 1.84 -16.11 2.94
C PRO A 31 0.96 -15.74 4.15
N GLN A 32 0.38 -16.73 4.80
CA GLN A 32 -0.26 -16.51 6.11
C GLN A 32 0.78 -16.10 7.16
N ASN A 33 0.35 -15.36 8.17
CA ASN A 33 1.23 -14.87 9.25
C ASN A 33 2.44 -14.05 8.75
N SER A 34 2.27 -13.32 7.65
CA SER A 34 3.29 -12.47 7.01
C SER A 34 3.24 -11.02 7.47
N GLU A 35 2.57 -10.73 8.59
CA GLU A 35 2.37 -9.40 9.19
C GLU A 35 1.49 -8.46 8.35
N LEU A 36 0.88 -8.95 7.27
CA LEU A 36 -0.12 -8.19 6.52
C LEU A 36 -1.43 -8.14 7.29
N ILE A 37 -1.92 -6.93 7.56
CA ILE A 37 -3.25 -6.70 8.13
C ILE A 37 -4.02 -5.67 7.32
N ASN A 38 -5.33 -5.84 7.29
CA ASN A 38 -6.30 -4.93 6.71
C ASN A 38 -6.12 -4.70 5.20
N GLN A 39 -6.90 -3.73 4.70
CA GLN A 39 -6.90 -3.35 3.30
C GLN A 39 -5.63 -2.61 2.90
N THR A 40 -5.36 -2.64 1.63
CA THR A 40 -4.31 -1.92 0.94
C THR A 40 -4.91 -0.80 0.08
N SER A 41 -4.10 -0.15 -0.75
CA SER A 41 -4.60 0.78 -1.75
C SER A 41 -4.36 0.26 -3.17
N MET A 42 -5.22 0.68 -4.08
CA MET A 42 -5.13 0.32 -5.49
C MET A 42 -5.31 1.56 -6.36
N SER A 43 -4.59 1.60 -7.47
CA SER A 43 -4.78 2.52 -8.59
C SER A 43 -4.81 1.73 -9.88
N ALA A 44 -5.16 2.36 -10.98
CA ALA A 44 -5.08 1.75 -12.31
C ALA A 44 -4.41 2.73 -13.27
N ASP A 45 -3.73 2.18 -14.28
CA ASP A 45 -3.22 2.96 -15.40
C ASP A 45 -4.34 3.34 -16.40
N ALA A 46 -3.98 4.09 -17.44
CA ALA A 46 -4.94 4.52 -18.47
C ALA A 46 -5.54 3.34 -19.27
N SER A 47 -4.90 2.18 -19.27
CA SER A 47 -5.40 0.95 -19.88
C SER A 47 -6.30 0.14 -18.95
N GLY A 48 -6.45 0.56 -17.69
CA GLY A 48 -7.23 -0.12 -16.67
C GLY A 48 -6.49 -1.26 -15.96
N ASN A 49 -5.18 -1.41 -16.16
CA ASN A 49 -4.39 -2.40 -15.45
C ASN A 49 -4.23 -2.00 -13.98
N PRO A 50 -4.52 -2.89 -13.04
CA PRO A 50 -4.47 -2.57 -11.61
C PRO A 50 -3.05 -2.61 -11.05
N TYR A 51 -2.80 -1.70 -10.10
CA TYR A 51 -1.59 -1.60 -9.29
C TYR A 51 -1.99 -1.55 -7.82
N ILE A 52 -1.50 -2.48 -7.02
CA ILE A 52 -1.87 -2.69 -5.62
C ILE A 52 -0.64 -2.42 -4.76
N ALA A 53 -0.71 -1.42 -3.90
CA ALA A 53 0.32 -1.14 -2.89
C ALA A 53 -0.01 -1.88 -1.61
N THR A 54 0.97 -2.59 -1.07
CA THR A 54 0.79 -3.42 0.12
C THR A 54 2.13 -3.66 0.82
N TYR A 55 2.16 -4.50 1.83
CA TYR A 55 3.38 -4.97 2.49
C TYR A 55 3.18 -6.40 3.00
N TRP A 56 4.23 -7.16 3.08
CA TRP A 56 4.27 -8.45 3.78
C TRP A 56 5.71 -8.88 4.02
N ARG A 57 5.86 -9.87 4.88
CA ARG A 57 7.10 -10.55 5.18
C ARG A 57 7.19 -11.84 4.37
N ASP A 58 8.33 -12.08 3.73
CA ASP A 58 8.60 -13.37 3.09
C ASP A 58 8.77 -14.48 4.14
N PRO A 59 8.55 -15.75 3.78
CA PRO A 59 8.64 -16.88 4.73
C PRO A 59 10.03 -17.04 5.39
N ASP A 60 11.09 -16.64 4.72
CA ASP A 60 12.49 -16.73 5.11
C ASP A 60 13.04 -15.42 5.70
N SER A 61 12.18 -14.44 5.98
CA SER A 61 12.54 -13.15 6.54
C SER A 61 11.67 -12.78 7.73
N ASP A 62 12.24 -12.05 8.70
CA ASP A 62 11.49 -11.45 9.81
C ASP A 62 11.03 -10.02 9.51
N VAL A 63 11.48 -9.43 8.40
CA VAL A 63 11.28 -8.02 8.09
C VAL A 63 10.21 -7.86 7.01
N PRO A 64 9.03 -7.30 7.36
CA PRO A 64 8.05 -6.93 6.36
C PRO A 64 8.56 -5.83 5.44
N GLN A 65 8.34 -6.00 4.14
CA GLN A 65 8.74 -5.06 3.09
C GLN A 65 7.51 -4.46 2.40
N TYR A 66 7.57 -3.20 2.05
CA TYR A 66 6.62 -2.62 1.12
C TYR A 66 6.74 -3.28 -0.25
N ARG A 67 5.61 -3.55 -0.87
CA ARG A 67 5.52 -4.26 -2.14
C ARG A 67 4.46 -3.65 -3.03
N ILE A 68 4.64 -3.84 -4.33
CA ILE A 68 3.65 -3.53 -5.34
C ILE A 68 3.30 -4.81 -6.10
N VAL A 69 2.00 -5.03 -6.30
CA VAL A 69 1.47 -6.09 -7.17
C VAL A 69 0.75 -5.42 -8.32
N TRP A 70 1.02 -5.84 -9.55
CA TRP A 70 0.38 -5.25 -10.73
C TRP A 70 0.13 -6.30 -11.82
N TYR A 71 -0.79 -5.98 -12.71
CA TYR A 71 -1.02 -6.75 -13.92
C TYR A 71 -0.30 -6.07 -15.09
N ASP A 72 0.60 -6.79 -15.77
CA ASP A 72 1.43 -6.23 -16.85
C ASP A 72 0.79 -6.34 -18.24
N GLY A 73 -0.49 -6.72 -18.29
CA GLY A 73 -1.23 -6.99 -19.52
C GLY A 73 -1.21 -8.47 -19.94
N GLN A 74 -0.39 -9.29 -19.29
CA GLN A 74 -0.30 -10.74 -19.56
C GLN A 74 -0.43 -11.58 -18.30
N MET A 75 0.23 -11.15 -17.21
CA MET A 75 0.25 -11.86 -15.94
C MET A 75 0.40 -10.92 -14.76
N TRP A 76 0.08 -11.43 -13.58
CA TRP A 76 0.31 -10.75 -12.32
C TRP A 76 1.79 -10.80 -11.96
N GLN A 77 2.33 -9.67 -11.57
CA GLN A 77 3.70 -9.45 -11.13
C GLN A 77 3.71 -8.92 -9.70
N ASN A 78 4.83 -9.08 -9.01
CA ASN A 78 5.07 -8.38 -7.75
C ASN A 78 6.53 -7.93 -7.65
N ARG A 79 6.77 -6.85 -6.91
CA ARG A 79 8.10 -6.30 -6.68
C ARG A 79 8.18 -5.67 -5.30
N GLN A 80 9.33 -5.83 -4.66
CA GLN A 80 9.68 -5.12 -3.44
C GLN A 80 9.95 -3.65 -3.75
N VAL A 81 9.43 -2.76 -2.89
CA VAL A 81 9.60 -1.31 -2.97
C VAL A 81 10.63 -0.83 -1.97
N SER A 82 10.53 -1.28 -0.71
CA SER A 82 11.42 -0.88 0.38
C SER A 82 12.61 -1.81 0.55
N ASP A 83 13.59 -1.34 1.31
CA ASP A 83 14.72 -2.12 1.80
C ASP A 83 14.81 -1.94 3.32
N ARG A 84 13.80 -2.45 4.04
CA ARG A 84 13.69 -2.37 5.49
C ARG A 84 14.56 -3.43 6.16
N HIS A 85 15.04 -3.10 7.37
CA HIS A 85 15.94 -3.94 8.16
C HIS A 85 15.35 -4.29 9.53
N THR A 86 14.34 -3.55 10.00
CA THR A 86 13.78 -3.72 11.33
C THR A 86 12.54 -4.61 11.29
N PRO A 87 12.56 -5.76 11.98
CA PRO A 87 11.39 -6.63 12.08
C PRO A 87 10.31 -6.03 12.97
N PHE A 88 9.08 -6.41 12.73
CA PHE A 88 7.97 -6.20 13.64
C PHE A 88 6.99 -7.37 13.58
N SER A 89 6.17 -7.52 14.64
CA SER A 89 5.15 -8.55 14.68
C SER A 89 3.80 -7.99 15.11
N LEU A 90 2.76 -8.41 14.42
CA LEU A 90 1.36 -8.11 14.75
C LEU A 90 0.68 -9.23 15.52
N LYS A 91 1.44 -10.20 16.04
CA LYS A 91 0.94 -11.28 16.88
C LYS A 91 0.40 -10.76 18.21
N GLY A 92 -0.56 -11.49 18.76
CA GLY A 92 -1.22 -11.15 20.03
C GLY A 92 -2.50 -10.31 19.84
N GLY A 93 -3.20 -10.09 20.93
CA GLY A 93 -4.45 -9.32 20.95
C GLY A 93 -4.24 -7.83 21.17
N GLY A 94 -5.33 -7.07 21.07
CA GLY A 94 -5.36 -5.63 21.30
C GLY A 94 -4.96 -4.79 20.10
N THR A 95 -4.95 -3.47 20.32
CA THR A 95 -4.49 -2.51 19.31
C THR A 95 -2.98 -2.59 19.15
N LYS A 96 -2.49 -2.44 17.94
CA LYS A 96 -1.05 -2.45 17.64
C LYS A 96 -0.60 -1.11 17.09
N MET A 97 0.46 -0.59 17.64
CA MET A 97 1.21 0.50 17.02
C MET A 97 2.13 -0.11 15.96
N ILE A 98 1.86 0.21 14.70
CA ILE A 98 2.57 -0.38 13.56
C ILE A 98 3.68 0.58 13.13
N PRO A 99 4.95 0.12 12.98
CA PRO A 99 6.07 0.98 12.62
C PRO A 99 6.02 1.51 11.18
N ILE A 100 5.11 1.00 10.38
CA ILE A 100 4.87 1.42 8.99
C ILE A 100 3.40 1.81 8.79
N ALA A 101 3.13 2.66 7.79
CA ALA A 101 1.75 2.93 7.37
C ALA A 101 1.30 1.93 6.30
N ARG A 102 -0.01 1.75 6.16
CA ARG A 102 -0.59 1.16 4.95
C ARG A 102 -0.34 2.11 3.79
N PRO A 103 0.33 1.66 2.73
CA PRO A 103 0.76 2.57 1.68
C PRO A 103 -0.41 3.09 0.84
N ARG A 104 -0.22 4.25 0.22
CA ARG A 104 -1.09 4.77 -0.82
C ARG A 104 -0.36 4.75 -2.16
N ILE A 105 -1.05 4.39 -3.23
CA ILE A 105 -0.48 4.37 -4.58
C ILE A 105 -1.27 5.29 -5.51
N VAL A 106 -0.52 5.97 -6.37
CA VAL A 106 -1.03 6.75 -7.49
C VAL A 106 -0.23 6.36 -8.72
N VAL A 107 -0.90 6.17 -9.84
CA VAL A 107 -0.30 5.81 -11.13
C VAL A 107 -0.73 6.85 -12.16
N GLU A 108 0.23 7.43 -12.87
CA GLU A 108 -0.02 8.42 -13.92
C GLU A 108 1.04 8.34 -15.00
N GLY A 109 0.63 8.25 -16.28
CA GLY A 109 1.57 8.19 -17.40
C GLY A 109 2.58 7.03 -17.37
N GLY A 110 2.29 5.97 -16.62
CA GLY A 110 3.19 4.85 -16.35
C GLY A 110 4.10 5.06 -15.14
N GLU A 111 4.17 6.28 -14.59
CA GLU A 111 4.91 6.59 -13.38
C GLU A 111 4.14 6.13 -12.14
N ILE A 112 4.88 5.68 -11.14
CA ILE A 112 4.34 5.18 -9.88
C ILE A 112 4.76 6.11 -8.75
N PHE A 113 3.79 6.58 -7.99
CA PHE A 113 3.97 7.35 -6.76
C PHE A 113 3.44 6.54 -5.60
N TYR A 114 4.34 6.03 -4.78
CA TYR A 114 4.05 5.15 -3.65
C TYR A 114 4.27 5.92 -2.35
N ILE A 115 3.21 6.28 -1.63
CA ILE A 115 3.25 7.18 -0.48
C ILE A 115 3.09 6.36 0.78
N PHE A 116 3.96 6.59 1.76
CA PHE A 116 4.03 5.79 2.97
C PHE A 116 4.65 6.55 4.15
N ARG A 117 4.63 5.95 5.31
CA ARG A 117 5.37 6.35 6.50
C ARG A 117 6.10 5.12 7.02
N ASP A 118 7.36 5.28 7.43
CA ASP A 118 8.19 4.23 8.00
C ASP A 118 9.06 4.79 9.12
N GLU A 119 9.13 4.09 10.25
CA GLU A 119 10.00 4.47 11.38
C GLU A 119 11.48 4.50 10.99
N GLU A 120 11.93 3.60 10.11
CA GLU A 120 13.31 3.62 9.59
C GLU A 120 13.64 4.91 8.82
N ARG A 121 12.62 5.64 8.39
CA ARG A 121 12.73 6.97 7.78
C ARG A 121 12.32 8.11 8.72
N GLY A 122 12.37 7.87 10.03
CA GLY A 122 11.99 8.84 11.05
C GLY A 122 10.51 9.15 11.09
N SER A 123 9.65 8.19 10.74
CA SER A 123 8.19 8.35 10.68
C SER A 123 7.71 9.56 9.87
N ARG A 124 8.45 9.96 8.85
CA ARG A 124 8.10 11.06 7.95
C ARG A 124 7.11 10.58 6.88
N VAL A 125 6.38 11.52 6.30
CA VAL A 125 5.69 11.26 5.04
C VAL A 125 6.74 11.07 3.97
N SER A 126 6.81 9.89 3.41
CA SER A 126 7.80 9.51 2.39
C SER A 126 7.10 9.09 1.10
N MET A 127 7.79 9.26 0.00
CA MET A 127 7.34 8.82 -1.32
C MET A 127 8.45 8.01 -1.99
N ALA A 128 8.10 6.83 -2.49
CA ALA A 128 8.91 6.11 -3.44
C ALA A 128 8.36 6.36 -4.85
N HIS A 129 9.20 6.77 -5.77
CA HIS A 129 8.87 7.05 -7.16
C HIS A 129 9.62 6.12 -8.10
N ALA A 130 8.94 5.64 -9.12
CA ALA A 130 9.52 4.91 -10.23
C ALA A 130 8.88 5.36 -11.55
N ALA A 131 9.70 5.58 -12.57
CA ALA A 131 9.23 5.94 -13.92
C ALA A 131 8.49 4.79 -14.63
N ALA A 132 8.70 3.55 -14.16
CA ALA A 132 7.93 2.38 -14.57
C ALA A 132 8.05 1.28 -13.51
N VAL A 133 6.98 0.52 -13.29
CA VAL A 133 6.91 -0.47 -12.20
C VAL A 133 7.90 -1.62 -12.34
N GLY A 134 8.13 -2.09 -13.54
CA GLY A 134 8.98 -3.26 -13.83
C GLY A 134 10.46 -2.94 -14.02
N VAL A 135 10.85 -1.68 -14.11
CA VAL A 135 12.19 -1.26 -14.56
C VAL A 135 12.79 -0.19 -13.66
N GLY A 136 14.11 -0.21 -13.52
CA GLY A 136 14.85 0.82 -12.81
C GLY A 136 14.80 0.69 -11.29
N LYS A 137 15.31 1.72 -10.62
CA LYS A 137 15.37 1.82 -9.17
C LYS A 137 14.26 2.74 -8.65
N TRP A 138 13.80 2.46 -7.45
CA TRP A 138 12.96 3.39 -6.71
C TRP A 138 13.79 4.58 -6.23
N THR A 139 13.25 5.78 -6.42
CA THR A 139 13.80 7.01 -5.84
C THR A 139 12.94 7.38 -4.63
N PHE A 140 13.59 7.61 -3.48
CA PHE A 140 12.90 7.91 -2.24
C PHE A 140 13.06 9.39 -1.87
N THR A 141 11.95 10.03 -1.52
CA THR A 141 11.92 11.44 -1.08
C THR A 141 11.08 11.55 0.19
N ASP A 142 11.59 12.21 1.22
CA ASP A 142 10.81 12.59 2.38
C ASP A 142 10.07 13.91 2.08
N LEU A 143 8.74 13.86 2.18
CA LEU A 143 7.86 14.98 1.88
C LEU A 143 7.69 15.92 3.09
N THR A 144 7.96 15.41 4.31
CA THR A 144 8.00 16.22 5.52
C THR A 144 9.40 16.20 6.14
N ASN A 145 9.76 17.24 6.87
CA ASN A 145 10.99 17.32 7.66
C ASN A 145 10.75 16.99 9.16
N PHE A 146 9.55 16.58 9.50
CA PHE A 146 9.08 16.21 10.84
C PHE A 146 8.38 14.86 10.81
N PRO A 147 8.36 14.11 11.93
CA PRO A 147 7.61 12.88 12.05
C PRO A 147 6.10 13.13 12.07
N VAL A 148 5.33 12.19 11.57
CA VAL A 148 3.85 12.22 11.59
C VAL A 148 3.28 11.09 12.46
N ASP A 149 4.13 10.42 13.22
CA ASP A 149 3.81 9.33 14.15
C ASP A 149 3.03 8.18 13.48
N ALA A 150 1.81 7.89 13.95
CA ALA A 150 0.99 6.79 13.42
C ALA A 150 0.10 7.18 12.23
N TRP A 151 0.46 8.23 11.50
CA TRP A 151 -0.30 8.72 10.35
C TRP A 151 -0.45 7.67 9.25
N GLU A 152 -1.62 7.64 8.64
CA GLU A 152 -1.96 6.80 7.50
C GLU A 152 -2.19 7.67 6.25
N PRO A 153 -1.57 7.34 5.10
CA PRO A 153 -1.66 8.15 3.89
C PRO A 153 -3.06 8.29 3.33
N SER A 154 -3.45 9.54 3.07
CA SER A 154 -4.65 9.85 2.30
C SER A 154 -4.39 11.06 1.38
N HIS A 155 -5.09 11.13 0.26
CA HIS A 155 -4.96 12.21 -0.70
C HIS A 155 -6.31 12.59 -1.31
N ASP A 156 -6.40 13.80 -1.86
CA ASP A 156 -7.55 14.25 -2.63
C ASP A 156 -7.56 13.56 -4.01
N THR A 157 -8.40 12.53 -4.13
CA THR A 157 -8.51 11.73 -5.35
C THR A 157 -9.15 12.48 -6.50
N GLU A 158 -10.04 13.42 -6.23
CA GLU A 158 -10.70 14.21 -7.28
C GLU A 158 -9.76 15.28 -7.84
N LEU A 159 -9.00 15.95 -6.97
CA LEU A 159 -8.00 16.91 -7.41
C LEU A 159 -6.89 16.23 -8.23
N TRP A 160 -6.49 15.00 -7.84
CA TRP A 160 -5.56 14.21 -8.62
C TRP A 160 -6.12 13.91 -10.02
N LYS A 161 -7.33 13.37 -10.12
CA LYS A 161 -7.97 13.03 -11.40
C LYS A 161 -8.17 14.24 -12.32
N GLN A 162 -8.54 15.40 -11.75
CA GLN A 162 -8.88 16.58 -12.54
C GLN A 162 -7.66 17.42 -12.93
N LYS A 163 -6.61 17.44 -12.12
CA LYS A 163 -5.49 18.39 -12.25
C LYS A 163 -4.10 17.77 -12.08
N CYS A 164 -4.00 16.46 -11.90
CA CYS A 164 -2.74 15.75 -11.59
C CYS A 164 -1.96 16.41 -10.44
N ARG A 165 -2.67 16.90 -9.41
CA ARG A 165 -2.08 17.52 -8.23
C ARG A 165 -2.26 16.60 -7.03
N LEU A 166 -1.14 16.20 -6.43
CA LEU A 166 -1.12 15.38 -5.22
C LEU A 166 -1.24 16.28 -3.98
N HIS A 167 -2.43 16.32 -3.40
CA HIS A 167 -2.67 16.95 -2.11
C HIS A 167 -2.82 15.87 -1.05
N LEU A 168 -1.92 15.85 -0.08
CA LEU A 168 -1.94 14.94 1.05
C LEU A 168 -2.55 15.64 2.25
N PHE A 169 -3.44 14.92 2.96
CA PHE A 169 -3.85 15.34 4.29
C PHE A 169 -2.83 14.80 5.30
N VAL A 170 -2.09 15.68 5.97
CA VAL A 170 -1.01 15.33 6.89
C VAL A 170 -1.32 15.87 8.28
N GLN A 171 -1.22 15.00 9.28
CA GLN A 171 -1.39 15.37 10.69
C GLN A 171 -0.52 14.48 11.58
N HIS A 172 -0.20 14.95 12.78
CA HIS A 172 0.34 14.10 13.83
C HIS A 172 -0.77 13.19 14.36
N THR A 173 -0.54 11.87 14.30
CA THR A 173 -1.53 10.89 14.75
C THR A 173 -0.90 9.93 15.75
N LYS A 174 -1.43 9.88 16.97
CA LYS A 174 -1.01 8.91 17.96
C LYS A 174 -1.89 7.67 17.93
N GLN A 175 -1.28 6.51 18.13
CA GLN A 175 -1.92 5.20 18.19
C GLN A 175 -1.63 4.57 19.53
N GLY A 176 -2.65 3.99 20.17
CA GLY A 176 -2.48 3.14 21.35
C GLY A 176 -1.79 1.81 20.97
N ASP A 177 -1.07 1.22 21.93
CA ASP A 177 -0.46 -0.10 21.77
C ASP A 177 -0.84 -0.99 22.98
N GLY A 178 -1.51 -2.11 22.68
CA GLY A 178 -2.08 -2.98 23.67
C GLY A 178 -3.15 -2.28 24.50
N GLU A 179 -3.00 -2.29 25.83
CA GLU A 179 -3.90 -1.61 26.79
C GLU A 179 -3.47 -0.17 27.09
N ARG A 180 -2.36 0.29 26.55
CA ARG A 180 -1.85 1.65 26.77
C ARG A 180 -2.79 2.66 26.12
N ARG A 181 -3.26 3.61 26.91
CA ARG A 181 -4.03 4.74 26.42
C ARG A 181 -3.12 5.73 25.69
N VAL A 182 -3.66 6.38 24.67
CA VAL A 182 -2.99 7.51 24.01
C VAL A 182 -3.01 8.71 24.97
N GLU A 183 -1.85 9.23 25.30
CA GLU A 183 -1.76 10.53 25.97
C GLU A 183 -2.04 11.63 24.95
N PHE A 184 -3.09 12.38 25.19
CA PHE A 184 -3.42 13.55 24.37
C PHE A 184 -2.42 14.68 24.70
N ALA A 185 -1.49 14.93 23.78
CA ALA A 185 -0.85 16.22 23.75
C ALA A 185 -1.75 17.21 22.99
N PRO A 186 -1.88 18.48 23.44
CA PRO A 186 -2.57 19.50 22.67
C PRO A 186 -1.97 19.57 21.27
N GLN A 187 -2.83 19.49 20.25
CA GLN A 187 -2.39 19.73 18.87
C GLN A 187 -1.96 21.19 18.78
N PRO A 188 -0.78 21.50 18.20
CA PRO A 188 -0.49 22.89 17.88
C PRO A 188 -1.54 23.40 16.89
N VAL A 189 -2.13 24.52 17.22
CA VAL A 189 -3.09 25.26 16.38
C VAL A 189 -2.34 25.94 15.27
#